data_b75a9511af2c2e12e9e098e1a86bc4de
#
_entry.id   b75a9511af2c2e12e9e098e1a86bc4de
#
_cell.length_a   1.000
_cell.length_b   1.000
_cell.length_c   1.000
_cell.angle_alpha   90.00
_cell.angle_beta   90.00
_cell.angle_gamma   90.00
#
_symmetry.space_group_name_H-M   'P 1'
#
loop_
_entity.id
_entity.type
_entity.pdbx_description
1 polymer ?
#
loop_
_entity_poly.entity_id
_entity_poly.type
_entity_poly.pdbx_seq_one_letter_code
_entity_poly.pdbx_strand_id
1 'polypeptide(L)'
;TKLYEKVICALRHLDRAPELQIQDKKALPAITPLGVFSQRSASGLLEYSGFVCIDVDGKDNPHVRDWDVLKEQLGRQFPSLYYAGLSCSGRGIFLIFRVRTPDRYSEHLNSLFHALQECGVKADLQCRDVARLRFASYDAHPYENYDALPYDQYREKLQPASKRSDSLLYWTKNRDHYVELLVSEIERRGIDITKGYSAWYAIGCSLANHLGETGRSYFHRVSRFNEAYAPEDCDRQYDACLQYSSQYAIGTFLYYCKQYEVILKNLINYHGK
;
A
#
# COMPACT_ATOMS: atom_id res chain seq x y z
N THR A 1 -18.16 17.67 9.97
CA THR A 1 -19.21 18.05 10.94
C THR A 1 -18.89 19.42 11.52
N LYS A 2 -19.88 20.30 11.65
CA LYS A 2 -19.74 21.68 12.17
C LYS A 2 -18.97 21.75 13.51
N LEU A 3 -19.10 20.73 14.35
CA LEU A 3 -18.43 20.68 15.66
C LEU A 3 -16.88 20.74 15.55
N TYR A 4 -16.30 20.14 14.50
CA TYR A 4 -14.86 20.07 14.29
C TYR A 4 -14.37 21.01 13.19
N GLU A 5 -15.26 21.84 12.63
CA GLU A 5 -14.94 22.76 11.53
C GLU A 5 -13.73 23.63 11.83
N LYS A 6 -13.72 24.30 12.99
CA LYS A 6 -12.63 25.20 13.40
C LYS A 6 -11.26 24.46 13.47
N VAL A 7 -11.27 23.23 14.02
CA VAL A 7 -10.06 22.42 14.15
C VAL A 7 -9.58 21.95 12.77
N ILE A 8 -10.50 21.52 11.92
CA ILE A 8 -10.19 21.05 10.57
C ILE A 8 -9.73 22.18 9.68
N CYS A 9 -10.35 23.37 9.76
CA CYS A 9 -9.90 24.55 9.05
C CYS A 9 -8.52 24.98 9.52
N ALA A 10 -8.26 24.97 10.84
CA ALA A 10 -6.93 25.22 11.37
C ALA A 10 -5.86 24.25 10.87
N LEU A 11 -6.20 22.95 10.75
CA LEU A 11 -5.31 21.93 10.16
C LEU A 11 -4.96 22.21 8.69
N ARG A 12 -5.87 22.83 7.93
CA ARG A 12 -5.66 23.15 6.50
C ARG A 12 -4.82 24.38 6.26
N HIS A 13 -4.92 25.36 7.18
CA HIS A 13 -4.24 26.66 7.06
C HIS A 13 -2.80 26.68 7.57
N LEU A 14 -2.32 25.57 8.12
CA LEU A 14 -1.00 25.56 8.74
C LEU A 14 0.05 25.01 7.78
N ASP A 15 1.03 25.86 7.44
CA ASP A 15 2.38 25.47 6.99
C ASP A 15 3.14 24.75 8.13
N ARG A 16 2.43 23.90 8.88
CA ARG A 16 2.99 23.13 9.98
C ARG A 16 3.78 21.95 9.47
N ALA A 17 4.80 21.58 10.25
CA ALA A 17 5.53 20.34 10.04
C ALA A 17 4.56 19.15 9.87
N PRO A 18 4.80 18.25 8.89
CA PRO A 18 3.90 17.13 8.60
C PRO A 18 3.57 16.26 9.82
N GLU A 19 4.48 16.17 10.77
CA GLU A 19 4.35 15.39 12.02
C GLU A 19 3.28 15.93 12.95
N LEU A 20 3.20 17.27 13.08
CA LEU A 20 2.17 17.95 13.90
C LEU A 20 0.79 17.80 13.25
N GLN A 21 0.71 17.87 11.93
CA GLN A 21 -0.55 17.62 11.21
C GLN A 21 -1.07 16.19 11.42
N ILE A 22 -0.16 15.19 11.53
CA ILE A 22 -0.53 13.80 11.80
C ILE A 22 -1.06 13.64 13.22
N GLN A 23 -0.45 14.28 14.22
CA GLN A 23 -0.91 14.21 15.61
C GLN A 23 -2.28 14.86 15.78
N ASP A 24 -2.47 16.06 15.23
CA ASP A 24 -3.75 16.78 15.28
C ASP A 24 -4.86 16.00 14.57
N LYS A 25 -4.56 15.37 13.42
CA LYS A 25 -5.49 14.50 12.72
C LYS A 25 -5.91 13.29 13.56
N LYS A 26 -4.99 12.69 14.32
CA LYS A 26 -5.29 11.54 15.19
C LYS A 26 -6.16 11.89 16.38
N ALA A 27 -6.24 13.16 16.76
CA ALA A 27 -7.14 13.65 17.80
C ALA A 27 -8.59 13.81 17.33
N LEU A 28 -8.84 13.79 16.02
CA LEU A 28 -10.18 13.84 15.47
C LEU A 28 -10.90 12.50 15.62
N PRO A 29 -12.22 12.49 15.83
CA PRO A 29 -13.01 11.27 15.80
C PRO A 29 -12.90 10.61 14.42
N ALA A 30 -12.98 9.30 14.41
CA ALA A 30 -12.96 8.51 13.19
C ALA A 30 -14.04 7.44 13.20
N ILE A 31 -14.46 7.06 12.00
CA ILE A 31 -15.41 5.96 11.77
C ILE A 31 -14.77 4.90 10.89
N THR A 32 -15.36 3.72 10.87
CA THR A 32 -15.10 2.65 9.92
C THR A 32 -16.25 2.62 8.89
N PRO A 33 -16.09 3.25 7.71
CA PRO A 33 -17.22 3.43 6.78
C PRO A 33 -17.82 2.12 6.28
N LEU A 34 -17.04 1.05 6.22
CA LEU A 34 -17.48 -0.22 5.64
C LEU A 34 -18.37 -1.02 6.59
N GLY A 35 -18.32 -0.80 7.90
CA GLY A 35 -19.14 -1.55 8.84
C GLY A 35 -18.88 -1.29 10.31
N VAL A 36 -19.52 -2.10 11.14
CA VAL A 36 -19.39 -2.13 12.60
C VAL A 36 -18.41 -3.24 13.00
N PHE A 37 -17.51 -2.94 13.93
CA PHE A 37 -16.43 -3.83 14.32
C PHE A 37 -16.39 -4.01 15.84
N SER A 38 -16.15 -5.25 16.32
CA SER A 38 -15.83 -5.54 17.72
C SER A 38 -14.40 -5.10 18.07
N GLN A 39 -13.49 -5.19 17.08
CA GLN A 39 -12.13 -4.68 17.14
C GLN A 39 -11.70 -4.25 15.73
N ARG A 40 -10.76 -3.31 15.62
CA ARG A 40 -10.30 -2.79 14.34
C ARG A 40 -9.38 -3.78 13.60
N SER A 41 -10.00 -4.83 13.07
CA SER A 41 -9.35 -5.85 12.23
C SER A 41 -10.38 -6.44 11.27
N ALA A 42 -9.92 -7.08 10.20
CA ALA A 42 -10.82 -7.75 9.26
C ALA A 42 -11.67 -8.84 9.94
N SER A 43 -11.08 -9.57 10.90
CA SER A 43 -11.77 -10.60 11.69
C SER A 43 -12.75 -10.05 12.72
N GLY A 44 -12.67 -8.76 13.04
CA GLY A 44 -13.55 -8.09 13.99
C GLY A 44 -14.83 -7.52 13.38
N LEU A 45 -15.03 -7.66 12.07
CA LEU A 45 -16.24 -7.17 11.40
C LEU A 45 -17.48 -7.92 11.92
N LEU A 46 -18.46 -7.16 12.41
CA LEU A 46 -19.74 -7.68 12.88
C LEU A 46 -20.83 -7.51 11.84
N GLU A 47 -20.89 -6.35 11.20
CA GLU A 47 -21.95 -6.00 10.26
C GLU A 47 -21.40 -5.04 9.19
N TYR A 48 -21.79 -5.26 7.94
CA TYR A 48 -21.49 -4.34 6.85
C TYR A 48 -22.47 -3.15 6.84
N SER A 49 -21.96 -1.96 6.52
CA SER A 49 -22.77 -0.73 6.43
C SER A 49 -23.59 -0.62 5.13
N GLY A 50 -23.22 -1.37 4.10
CA GLY A 50 -23.73 -1.18 2.74
C GLY A 50 -23.01 -0.09 1.94
N PHE A 51 -21.91 0.46 2.50
CA PHE A 51 -21.12 1.50 1.85
C PHE A 51 -19.65 1.07 1.71
N VAL A 52 -18.99 1.64 0.70
CA VAL A 52 -17.54 1.61 0.55
C VAL A 52 -17.02 3.05 0.46
N CYS A 53 -15.83 3.28 1.00
CA CYS A 53 -15.20 4.60 1.01
C CYS A 53 -13.87 4.55 0.24
N ILE A 54 -13.69 5.51 -0.66
CA ILE A 54 -12.52 5.62 -1.53
C ILE A 54 -11.89 7.00 -1.32
N ASP A 55 -10.58 7.05 -1.06
CA ASP A 55 -9.81 8.28 -1.00
C ASP A 55 -9.22 8.61 -2.39
N VAL A 56 -9.23 9.90 -2.73
CA VAL A 56 -8.63 10.46 -3.94
C VAL A 56 -7.68 11.58 -3.52
N ASP A 57 -6.40 11.28 -3.54
CA ASP A 57 -5.35 12.20 -3.09
C ASP A 57 -4.89 13.14 -4.21
N GLY A 58 -4.72 14.43 -3.89
CA GLY A 58 -4.26 15.44 -4.87
C GLY A 58 -2.86 15.19 -5.41
N LYS A 59 -1.97 14.58 -4.61
CA LYS A 59 -0.61 14.20 -5.07
C LYS A 59 -0.63 13.22 -6.25
N ASP A 60 -1.67 12.36 -6.28
CA ASP A 60 -1.86 11.35 -7.33
C ASP A 60 -2.75 11.86 -8.47
N ASN A 61 -3.39 13.04 -8.29
CA ASN A 61 -4.30 13.69 -9.24
C ASN A 61 -3.92 15.17 -9.45
N PRO A 62 -2.69 15.48 -9.89
CA PRO A 62 -2.19 16.86 -9.99
C PRO A 62 -2.91 17.69 -11.06
N HIS A 63 -3.67 17.07 -11.96
CA HIS A 63 -4.48 17.70 -12.99
C HIS A 63 -5.80 18.27 -12.45
N VAL A 64 -6.26 17.81 -11.28
CA VAL A 64 -7.49 18.32 -10.66
C VAL A 64 -7.22 19.69 -10.06
N ARG A 65 -7.89 20.72 -10.62
CA ARG A 65 -7.77 22.12 -10.19
C ARG A 65 -8.84 22.53 -9.18
N ASP A 66 -10.00 21.89 -9.27
CA ASP A 66 -11.16 22.21 -8.46
C ASP A 66 -11.85 20.91 -8.00
N TRP A 67 -11.85 20.70 -6.69
CA TRP A 67 -12.45 19.51 -6.08
C TRP A 67 -13.99 19.58 -6.10
N ASP A 68 -14.59 20.76 -6.05
CA ASP A 68 -16.05 20.92 -6.07
C ASP A 68 -16.59 20.53 -7.45
N VAL A 69 -15.91 20.98 -8.51
CA VAL A 69 -16.24 20.57 -9.88
C VAL A 69 -16.10 19.07 -10.05
N LEU A 70 -15.03 18.46 -9.54
CA LEU A 70 -14.82 17.02 -9.64
C LEU A 70 -15.91 16.23 -8.89
N LYS A 71 -16.31 16.65 -7.69
CA LYS A 71 -17.37 16.00 -6.92
C LYS A 71 -18.70 15.98 -7.69
N GLU A 72 -19.06 17.10 -8.31
CA GLU A 72 -20.26 17.21 -9.14
C GLU A 72 -20.19 16.34 -10.39
N GLN A 73 -19.04 16.30 -11.07
CA GLN A 73 -18.83 15.45 -12.25
C GLN A 73 -19.00 13.97 -11.89
N LEU A 74 -18.36 13.53 -10.81
CA LEU A 74 -18.46 12.15 -10.32
C LEU A 74 -19.88 11.81 -9.88
N GLY A 75 -20.60 12.76 -9.25
CA GLY A 75 -22.00 12.58 -8.87
C GLY A 75 -22.92 12.33 -10.06
N ARG A 76 -22.71 13.04 -11.17
CA ARG A 76 -23.46 12.82 -12.43
C ARG A 76 -23.12 11.49 -13.09
N GLN A 77 -21.88 11.05 -12.99
CA GLN A 77 -21.40 9.84 -13.65
C GLN A 77 -21.70 8.56 -12.85
N PHE A 78 -21.75 8.68 -11.52
CA PHE A 78 -21.99 7.56 -10.63
C PHE A 78 -23.28 7.75 -9.83
N PRO A 79 -24.43 7.25 -10.29
CA PRO A 79 -25.68 7.32 -9.53
C PRO A 79 -25.61 6.64 -8.16
N SER A 80 -24.57 5.82 -7.93
CA SER A 80 -24.29 5.13 -6.66
C SER A 80 -23.41 5.94 -5.70
N LEU A 81 -22.88 7.11 -6.12
CA LEU A 81 -22.16 8.01 -5.25
C LEU A 81 -23.13 8.63 -4.26
N TYR A 82 -22.99 8.28 -2.98
CA TYR A 82 -23.83 8.74 -1.90
C TYR A 82 -23.33 10.07 -1.33
N TYR A 83 -22.01 10.19 -1.18
CA TYR A 83 -21.38 11.37 -0.61
C TYR A 83 -19.98 11.58 -1.19
N ALA A 84 -19.61 12.82 -1.45
CA ALA A 84 -18.23 13.20 -1.71
C ALA A 84 -17.88 14.48 -0.95
N GLY A 85 -16.73 14.45 -0.24
CA GLY A 85 -16.30 15.59 0.56
C GLY A 85 -14.79 15.76 0.59
N LEU A 86 -14.33 16.95 0.95
CA LEU A 86 -12.93 17.24 1.15
C LEU A 86 -12.31 16.35 2.24
N SER A 87 -11.13 15.88 2.02
CA SER A 87 -10.34 15.18 3.03
C SER A 87 -10.02 16.11 4.20
N CYS A 88 -9.65 15.54 5.35
CA CYS A 88 -9.28 16.33 6.53
C CYS A 88 -8.20 17.38 6.23
N SER A 89 -7.20 17.04 5.41
CA SER A 89 -6.14 17.96 4.98
C SER A 89 -6.56 18.97 3.92
N GLY A 90 -7.74 18.82 3.31
CA GLY A 90 -8.18 19.63 2.16
C GLY A 90 -7.43 19.39 0.85
N ARG A 91 -6.46 18.46 0.83
CA ARG A 91 -5.61 18.18 -0.34
C ARG A 91 -6.11 17.03 -1.21
N GLY A 92 -7.36 16.65 -1.06
CA GLY A 92 -8.02 15.59 -1.80
C GLY A 92 -9.44 15.45 -1.32
N ILE A 93 -10.15 14.48 -1.87
CA ILE A 93 -11.53 14.17 -1.51
C ILE A 93 -11.66 12.71 -1.09
N PHE A 94 -12.77 12.39 -0.46
CA PHE A 94 -13.23 11.02 -0.26
C PHE A 94 -14.60 10.83 -0.87
N LEU A 95 -14.84 9.63 -1.34
CA LEU A 95 -16.06 9.22 -2.02
C LEU A 95 -16.69 8.08 -1.24
N ILE A 96 -17.97 8.17 -0.93
CA ILE A 96 -18.74 7.09 -0.31
C ILE A 96 -19.76 6.60 -1.33
N PHE A 97 -19.65 5.33 -1.72
CA PHE A 97 -20.56 4.68 -2.64
C PHE A 97 -21.45 3.71 -1.90
N ARG A 98 -22.74 3.72 -2.23
CA ARG A 98 -23.66 2.66 -1.82
C ARG A 98 -23.43 1.42 -2.67
N VAL A 99 -23.31 0.24 -2.07
CA VAL A 99 -23.07 -1.02 -2.79
C VAL A 99 -24.22 -2.00 -2.58
N ARG A 100 -24.49 -2.84 -3.59
CA ARG A 100 -25.61 -3.79 -3.57
C ARG A 100 -25.35 -4.98 -2.66
N THR A 101 -24.15 -5.52 -2.70
CA THR A 101 -23.76 -6.75 -2.00
C THR A 101 -22.55 -6.47 -1.11
N PRO A 102 -22.77 -6.02 0.14
CA PRO A 102 -21.70 -5.49 0.99
C PRO A 102 -20.62 -6.51 1.34
N ASP A 103 -20.95 -7.80 1.44
CA ASP A 103 -20.01 -8.90 1.65
C ASP A 103 -19.04 -9.09 0.46
N ARG A 104 -19.41 -8.61 -0.74
CA ARG A 104 -18.54 -8.56 -1.93
C ARG A 104 -17.87 -7.19 -2.11
N TYR A 105 -17.66 -6.44 -1.02
CA TYR A 105 -17.08 -5.08 -1.06
C TYR A 105 -15.77 -5.00 -1.86
N SER A 106 -14.93 -6.02 -1.78
CA SER A 106 -13.64 -6.07 -2.48
C SER A 106 -13.81 -6.04 -4.02
N GLU A 107 -14.82 -6.73 -4.53
CA GLU A 107 -15.13 -6.76 -5.96
C GLU A 107 -15.75 -5.44 -6.42
N HIS A 108 -16.64 -4.85 -5.60
CA HIS A 108 -17.16 -3.53 -5.85
C HIS A 108 -16.05 -2.48 -5.87
N LEU A 109 -15.11 -2.49 -4.90
CA LEU A 109 -13.97 -1.58 -4.88
C LEU A 109 -13.11 -1.73 -6.13
N ASN A 110 -12.81 -2.96 -6.57
CA ASN A 110 -12.01 -3.17 -7.79
C ASN A 110 -12.72 -2.61 -9.04
N SER A 111 -14.04 -2.75 -9.12
CA SER A 111 -14.85 -2.19 -10.21
C SER A 111 -14.85 -0.67 -10.16
N LEU A 112 -15.05 -0.08 -8.98
CA LEU A 112 -15.04 1.37 -8.77
C LEU A 112 -13.67 1.99 -9.05
N PHE A 113 -12.57 1.36 -8.64
CA PHE A 113 -11.22 1.84 -8.96
C PHE A 113 -10.98 1.91 -10.47
N HIS A 114 -11.46 0.90 -11.21
CA HIS A 114 -11.35 0.90 -12.66
C HIS A 114 -12.22 2.00 -13.28
N ALA A 115 -13.48 2.10 -12.87
CA ALA A 115 -14.39 3.11 -13.39
C ALA A 115 -13.91 4.55 -13.08
N LEU A 116 -13.35 4.79 -11.89
CA LEU A 116 -12.72 6.08 -11.57
C LEU A 116 -11.49 6.36 -12.44
N GLN A 117 -10.68 5.34 -12.72
CA GLN A 117 -9.53 5.47 -13.61
C GLN A 117 -9.93 5.81 -15.05
N GLU A 118 -11.05 5.25 -15.55
CA GLU A 118 -11.61 5.61 -16.85
C GLU A 118 -12.08 7.07 -16.92
N CYS A 119 -12.47 7.63 -15.76
CA CYS A 119 -12.79 9.06 -15.61
C CYS A 119 -11.54 9.93 -15.40
N GLY A 120 -10.34 9.39 -15.51
CA GLY A 120 -9.09 10.09 -15.26
C GLY A 120 -8.78 10.33 -13.77
N VAL A 121 -9.48 9.68 -12.84
CA VAL A 121 -9.30 9.84 -11.39
C VAL A 121 -8.54 8.64 -10.83
N LYS A 122 -7.40 8.90 -10.20
CA LYS A 122 -6.59 7.88 -9.53
C LYS A 122 -6.97 7.77 -8.06
N ALA A 123 -7.58 6.66 -7.70
CA ALA A 123 -7.97 6.35 -6.33
C ALA A 123 -6.82 5.74 -5.49
N ASP A 124 -6.85 5.94 -4.17
CA ASP A 124 -5.92 5.28 -3.25
C ASP A 124 -6.29 3.80 -3.06
N LEU A 125 -5.44 2.91 -3.57
CA LEU A 125 -5.67 1.47 -3.49
C LEU A 125 -5.58 0.89 -2.06
N GLN A 126 -5.08 1.65 -1.08
CA GLN A 126 -5.08 1.25 0.33
C GLN A 126 -6.49 1.25 0.94
N CYS A 127 -7.49 1.82 0.26
CA CYS A 127 -8.90 1.75 0.66
C CYS A 127 -9.49 0.33 0.65
N ARG A 128 -8.71 -0.69 0.24
CA ARG A 128 -9.09 -2.11 0.37
C ARG A 128 -9.10 -2.65 1.79
N ASP A 129 -8.45 -1.97 2.73
CA ASP A 129 -8.51 -2.37 4.14
C ASP A 129 -9.93 -2.19 4.68
N VAL A 130 -10.58 -3.31 5.06
CA VAL A 130 -11.94 -3.34 5.56
C VAL A 130 -12.12 -2.52 6.84
N ALA A 131 -11.11 -2.50 7.70
CA ALA A 131 -11.10 -1.79 8.97
C ALA A 131 -10.47 -0.38 8.88
N ARG A 132 -10.37 0.17 7.65
CA ARG A 132 -9.79 1.50 7.42
C ARG A 132 -10.59 2.58 8.14
N LEU A 133 -9.88 3.43 8.88
CA LEU A 133 -10.48 4.58 9.55
C LEU A 133 -10.64 5.75 8.58
N ARG A 134 -11.79 6.39 8.69
CA ARG A 134 -12.08 7.69 8.12
C ARG A 134 -12.19 8.72 9.22
N PHE A 135 -11.25 9.65 9.30
CA PHE A 135 -11.29 10.75 10.25
C PHE A 135 -12.36 11.77 9.87
N ALA A 136 -12.94 12.42 10.86
CA ALA A 136 -13.85 13.52 10.64
C ALA A 136 -13.24 14.57 9.71
N SER A 137 -14.04 15.08 8.80
CA SER A 137 -13.68 16.13 7.87
C SER A 137 -14.79 17.17 7.81
N TYR A 138 -14.48 18.35 7.30
CA TYR A 138 -15.41 19.40 7.01
C TYR A 138 -15.31 19.81 5.54
N ASP A 139 -16.44 19.98 4.91
CA ASP A 139 -16.57 20.51 3.55
C ASP A 139 -17.75 21.48 3.54
N ALA A 140 -17.55 22.70 3.01
CA ALA A 140 -18.61 23.68 2.90
C ALA A 140 -19.58 23.36 1.76
N HIS A 141 -19.08 22.64 0.72
CA HIS A 141 -19.84 22.29 -0.46
C HIS A 141 -19.68 20.79 -0.77
N PRO A 142 -20.16 19.87 0.12
CA PRO A 142 -20.10 18.45 -0.17
C PRO A 142 -21.08 18.10 -1.28
N TYR A 143 -20.78 17.06 -2.05
CA TYR A 143 -21.77 16.41 -2.88
C TYR A 143 -22.55 15.41 -1.99
N GLU A 144 -23.87 15.47 -2.04
CA GLU A 144 -24.77 14.61 -1.27
C GLU A 144 -25.88 14.05 -2.16
N ASN A 145 -26.08 12.74 -2.11
CA ASN A 145 -27.15 12.03 -2.80
C ASN A 145 -27.69 10.92 -1.90
N TYR A 146 -28.69 11.26 -1.10
CA TYR A 146 -29.30 10.32 -0.14
C TYR A 146 -30.13 9.23 -0.83
N ASP A 147 -30.52 9.43 -2.09
CA ASP A 147 -31.25 8.47 -2.94
C ASP A 147 -30.29 7.66 -3.83
N ALA A 148 -29.00 7.63 -3.51
CA ALA A 148 -27.99 6.91 -4.31
C ALA A 148 -28.41 5.46 -4.56
N LEU A 149 -28.35 5.06 -5.83
CA LEU A 149 -28.65 3.68 -6.25
C LEU A 149 -27.51 2.75 -5.80
N PRO A 150 -27.81 1.52 -5.38
CA PRO A 150 -26.75 0.58 -5.04
C PRO A 150 -25.90 0.24 -6.28
N TYR A 151 -24.58 0.43 -6.17
CA TYR A 151 -23.61 0.00 -7.19
C TYR A 151 -23.61 -1.52 -7.29
N ASP A 152 -23.83 -2.06 -8.48
CA ASP A 152 -24.02 -3.49 -8.72
C ASP A 152 -22.98 -4.10 -9.67
N GLN A 153 -21.96 -3.32 -10.03
CA GLN A 153 -20.85 -3.84 -10.83
C GLN A 153 -19.82 -4.52 -9.94
N TYR A 154 -19.31 -5.64 -10.44
CA TYR A 154 -18.35 -6.48 -9.76
C TYR A 154 -17.14 -6.68 -10.65
N ARG A 155 -15.97 -6.55 -10.09
CA ARG A 155 -14.75 -6.95 -10.75
C ARG A 155 -13.96 -7.77 -9.78
N GLU A 156 -13.80 -9.04 -10.08
CA GLU A 156 -12.84 -9.84 -9.35
C GLU A 156 -11.50 -9.07 -9.37
N LYS A 157 -10.78 -9.14 -8.27
CA LYS A 157 -9.43 -8.61 -8.26
C LYS A 157 -8.81 -9.19 -9.50
N LEU A 158 -8.51 -8.36 -10.52
CA LEU A 158 -7.69 -8.83 -11.61
C LEU A 158 -6.49 -9.45 -10.92
N GLN A 159 -6.47 -10.74 -10.80
CA GLN A 159 -5.19 -11.42 -10.69
C GLN A 159 -4.44 -10.83 -11.88
N PRO A 160 -3.32 -10.10 -11.68
CA PRO A 160 -2.58 -9.56 -12.78
C PRO A 160 -2.52 -10.69 -13.80
N ALA A 161 -3.10 -10.43 -14.98
CA ALA A 161 -3.43 -11.43 -15.98
C ALA A 161 -2.31 -12.45 -16.05
N SER A 162 -2.62 -13.71 -15.87
CA SER A 162 -1.88 -14.97 -16.05
C SER A 162 -0.34 -14.98 -16.26
N LYS A 163 0.32 -13.85 -16.25
CA LYS A 163 1.76 -13.76 -15.98
C LYS A 163 2.12 -14.23 -14.56
N ARG A 164 1.11 -14.43 -13.67
CA ARG A 164 1.33 -14.95 -12.32
C ARG A 164 1.28 -16.49 -12.22
N SER A 165 0.59 -17.21 -13.07
CA SER A 165 0.67 -18.68 -13.00
C SER A 165 2.03 -19.15 -13.53
N ASP A 166 2.49 -18.62 -14.65
CA ASP A 166 3.80 -19.00 -15.18
C ASP A 166 4.94 -18.31 -14.45
N SER A 167 4.79 -17.04 -14.04
CA SER A 167 5.80 -16.37 -13.26
C SER A 167 5.86 -16.85 -11.80
N LEU A 168 4.73 -17.13 -11.12
CA LEU A 168 4.77 -17.70 -9.76
C LEU A 168 5.28 -19.15 -9.75
N LEU A 169 4.90 -19.97 -10.74
CA LEU A 169 5.48 -21.29 -10.95
C LEU A 169 6.95 -21.18 -11.36
N TYR A 170 7.32 -20.19 -12.16
CA TYR A 170 8.70 -19.89 -12.51
C TYR A 170 9.48 -19.35 -11.30
N TRP A 171 8.90 -18.44 -10.50
CA TRP A 171 9.45 -17.93 -9.25
C TRP A 171 9.57 -19.02 -8.17
N THR A 172 8.59 -19.93 -8.05
CA THR A 172 8.67 -21.02 -7.08
C THR A 172 9.61 -22.15 -7.50
N LYS A 173 9.80 -22.38 -8.80
CA LYS A 173 10.77 -23.34 -9.32
C LYS A 173 12.22 -22.81 -9.35
N ASN A 174 12.41 -21.49 -9.40
CA ASN A 174 13.71 -20.87 -9.58
C ASN A 174 14.00 -19.79 -8.49
N ARG A 175 13.55 -20.01 -7.26
CA ARG A 175 13.75 -19.07 -6.14
C ARG A 175 15.23 -18.65 -6.00
N ASP A 176 16.12 -19.61 -6.06
CA ASP A 176 17.55 -19.40 -5.91
C ASP A 176 18.16 -18.66 -7.10
N HIS A 177 17.65 -18.86 -8.30
CA HIS A 177 18.20 -18.26 -9.52
C HIS A 177 18.11 -16.71 -9.51
N TYR A 178 17.02 -16.12 -9.05
CA TYR A 178 16.88 -14.65 -9.02
C TYR A 178 17.70 -14.02 -7.92
N VAL A 179 17.78 -14.68 -6.75
CA VAL A 179 18.67 -14.23 -5.68
C VAL A 179 20.09 -14.34 -6.15
N GLU A 180 20.47 -15.43 -6.83
CA GLU A 180 21.80 -15.62 -7.41
C GLU A 180 22.17 -14.50 -8.39
N LEU A 181 21.27 -14.11 -9.31
CA LEU A 181 21.52 -13.02 -10.26
C LEU A 181 21.81 -11.69 -9.55
N LEU A 182 21.01 -11.37 -8.52
CA LEU A 182 21.19 -10.13 -7.76
C LEU A 182 22.47 -10.15 -6.93
N VAL A 183 22.76 -11.27 -6.25
CA VAL A 183 23.97 -11.43 -5.45
C VAL A 183 25.20 -11.41 -6.33
N SER A 184 25.20 -12.09 -7.47
CA SER A 184 26.29 -12.06 -8.44
C SER A 184 26.56 -10.65 -8.97
N GLU A 185 25.53 -9.85 -9.20
CA GLU A 185 25.72 -8.46 -9.61
C GLU A 185 26.28 -7.58 -8.49
N ILE A 186 25.85 -7.80 -7.22
CA ILE A 186 26.42 -7.14 -6.04
C ILE A 186 27.92 -7.48 -5.92
N GLU A 187 28.27 -8.76 -6.07
CA GLU A 187 29.66 -9.22 -6.04
C GLU A 187 30.49 -8.60 -7.18
N ARG A 188 29.98 -8.65 -8.41
CA ARG A 188 30.63 -8.08 -9.58
C ARG A 188 30.94 -6.59 -9.41
N ARG A 189 30.04 -5.85 -8.72
CA ARG A 189 30.17 -4.41 -8.49
C ARG A 189 30.91 -4.07 -7.19
N GLY A 190 31.16 -5.05 -6.32
CA GLY A 190 31.81 -4.86 -5.02
C GLY A 190 31.03 -3.95 -4.09
N ILE A 191 29.69 -4.05 -4.07
CA ILE A 191 28.81 -3.13 -3.34
C ILE A 191 28.45 -3.68 -1.96
N ASP A 192 28.64 -2.87 -0.92
CA ASP A 192 28.06 -3.15 0.40
C ASP A 192 26.63 -2.63 0.49
N ILE A 193 25.65 -3.55 0.43
CA ILE A 193 24.24 -3.27 0.64
C ILE A 193 23.81 -3.43 2.11
N THR A 194 24.71 -3.84 2.99
CA THR A 194 24.45 -4.23 4.38
C THR A 194 24.88 -3.15 5.39
N LYS A 195 25.00 -1.89 4.94
CA LYS A 195 25.44 -0.78 5.79
C LYS A 195 24.52 -0.55 6.97
N GLY A 196 25.08 -0.74 8.16
CA GLY A 196 24.38 -0.59 9.43
C GLY A 196 23.56 -1.82 9.83
N TYR A 197 23.46 -2.03 11.15
CA TYR A 197 22.84 -3.23 11.74
C TYR A 197 21.40 -3.49 11.23
N SER A 198 20.59 -2.43 11.11
CA SER A 198 19.19 -2.58 10.69
C SER A 198 19.05 -3.11 9.26
N ALA A 199 19.90 -2.67 8.34
CA ALA A 199 19.89 -3.16 6.95
C ALA A 199 20.38 -4.60 6.89
N TRP A 200 21.49 -4.89 7.56
CA TRP A 200 22.07 -6.22 7.65
C TRP A 200 21.08 -7.25 8.22
N TYR A 201 20.45 -6.92 9.37
CA TYR A 201 19.42 -7.76 9.99
C TYR A 201 18.22 -8.00 9.05
N ALA A 202 17.68 -6.93 8.46
CA ALA A 202 16.51 -7.01 7.58
C ALA A 202 16.79 -7.86 6.31
N ILE A 203 17.98 -7.74 5.75
CA ILE A 203 18.43 -8.56 4.60
C ILE A 203 18.56 -10.03 5.01
N GLY A 204 19.21 -10.32 6.15
CA GLY A 204 19.33 -11.68 6.68
C GLY A 204 17.99 -12.35 6.90
N CYS A 205 17.07 -11.68 7.60
CA CYS A 205 15.71 -12.17 7.83
C CYS A 205 14.92 -12.38 6.53
N SER A 206 15.07 -11.48 5.56
CA SER A 206 14.40 -11.59 4.26
C SER A 206 14.87 -12.82 3.46
N LEU A 207 16.18 -13.10 3.45
CA LEU A 207 16.75 -14.27 2.82
C LEU A 207 16.37 -15.56 3.57
N ALA A 208 16.40 -15.54 4.91
CA ALA A 208 16.00 -16.68 5.74
C ALA A 208 14.53 -17.06 5.54
N ASN A 209 13.63 -16.08 5.48
CA ASN A 209 12.21 -16.32 5.20
C ASN A 209 11.95 -16.86 3.81
N HIS A 210 12.75 -16.45 2.84
CA HIS A 210 12.52 -16.82 1.44
C HIS A 210 13.15 -18.16 1.07
N LEU A 211 14.37 -18.42 1.54
CA LEU A 211 15.21 -19.54 1.15
C LEU A 211 15.51 -20.53 2.28
N GLY A 212 15.15 -20.21 3.54
CA GLY A 212 15.54 -21.01 4.68
C GLY A 212 17.05 -21.09 4.82
N GLU A 213 17.57 -22.27 5.11
CA GLU A 213 19.00 -22.50 5.32
C GLU A 213 19.85 -22.23 4.05
N THR A 214 19.29 -22.45 2.86
CA THR A 214 20.02 -22.21 1.60
C THR A 214 20.35 -20.72 1.40
N GLY A 215 19.60 -19.81 2.03
CA GLY A 215 19.87 -18.38 2.01
C GLY A 215 21.11 -17.92 2.77
N ARG A 216 21.67 -18.77 3.67
CA ARG A 216 22.88 -18.47 4.46
C ARG A 216 24.06 -18.10 3.58
N SER A 217 24.31 -18.89 2.55
CA SER A 217 25.39 -18.63 1.61
C SER A 217 25.27 -17.26 0.92
N TYR A 218 24.07 -16.89 0.55
CA TYR A 218 23.79 -15.58 -0.05
C TYR A 218 23.98 -14.44 0.96
N PHE A 219 23.58 -14.63 2.21
CA PHE A 219 23.78 -13.65 3.27
C PHE A 219 25.27 -13.38 3.52
N HIS A 220 26.11 -14.42 3.57
CA HIS A 220 27.55 -14.28 3.64
C HIS A 220 28.12 -13.52 2.42
N ARG A 221 27.69 -13.87 1.23
CA ARG A 221 28.17 -13.27 -0.03
C ARG A 221 27.89 -11.77 -0.09
N VAL A 222 26.73 -11.30 0.35
CA VAL A 222 26.42 -9.86 0.38
C VAL A 222 27.04 -9.14 1.57
N SER A 223 27.26 -9.82 2.69
CA SER A 223 27.84 -9.25 3.91
C SER A 223 29.35 -9.04 3.81
N ARG A 224 30.04 -9.83 2.98
CA ARG A 224 31.53 -9.78 2.87
C ARG A 224 32.10 -8.43 2.39
N PHE A 225 31.25 -7.57 1.82
CA PHE A 225 31.64 -6.22 1.37
C PHE A 225 31.57 -5.17 2.50
N ASN A 226 31.04 -5.55 3.67
CA ASN A 226 31.06 -4.72 4.85
C ASN A 226 32.40 -4.84 5.58
N GLU A 227 33.00 -3.71 5.97
CA GLU A 227 34.30 -3.67 6.66
C GLU A 227 34.30 -4.44 7.99
N ALA A 228 33.14 -4.53 8.65
CA ALA A 228 32.96 -5.26 9.93
C ALA A 228 32.57 -6.73 9.72
N TYR A 229 32.65 -7.27 8.50
CA TYR A 229 32.25 -8.65 8.24
C TYR A 229 33.14 -9.66 9.00
N ALA A 230 32.51 -10.50 9.82
CA ALA A 230 33.10 -11.67 10.45
C ALA A 230 32.19 -12.89 10.17
N PRO A 231 32.75 -14.01 9.66
CA PRO A 231 31.95 -15.19 9.32
C PRO A 231 31.12 -15.72 10.49
N GLU A 232 31.70 -15.80 11.69
CA GLU A 232 31.04 -16.32 12.89
C GLU A 232 29.86 -15.43 13.35
N ASP A 233 29.98 -14.11 13.18
CA ASP A 233 28.92 -13.15 13.49
C ASP A 233 27.79 -13.25 12.47
N CYS A 234 28.15 -13.43 11.21
CA CYS A 234 27.20 -13.63 10.12
C CYS A 234 26.38 -14.90 10.32
N ASP A 235 27.01 -16.00 10.69
CA ASP A 235 26.33 -17.26 11.02
C ASP A 235 25.38 -17.11 12.21
N ARG A 236 25.85 -16.55 13.32
CA ARG A 236 25.00 -16.30 14.50
C ARG A 236 23.79 -15.43 14.18
N GLN A 237 24.02 -14.40 13.37
CA GLN A 237 22.92 -13.51 12.94
C GLN A 237 21.92 -14.24 12.05
N TYR A 238 22.40 -15.10 11.14
CA TYR A 238 21.52 -15.86 10.27
C TYR A 238 20.69 -16.90 11.05
N ASP A 239 21.27 -17.55 12.06
CA ASP A 239 20.57 -18.44 12.98
C ASP A 239 19.42 -17.71 13.69
N ALA A 240 19.68 -16.49 14.17
CA ALA A 240 18.62 -15.65 14.76
C ALA A 240 17.55 -15.27 13.72
N CYS A 241 17.93 -14.97 12.49
CA CYS A 241 17.00 -14.69 11.41
C CYS A 241 16.09 -15.88 11.07
N LEU A 242 16.60 -17.11 11.10
CA LEU A 242 15.80 -18.32 10.90
C LEU A 242 14.75 -18.52 11.98
N GLN A 243 15.04 -18.11 13.22
CA GLN A 243 14.11 -18.25 14.35
C GLN A 243 13.05 -17.14 14.42
N TYR A 244 13.39 -15.90 14.05
CA TYR A 244 12.57 -14.71 14.32
C TYR A 244 12.17 -13.89 13.07
N SER A 245 12.22 -14.47 11.90
CA SER A 245 12.17 -13.76 10.61
C SER A 245 10.79 -13.35 10.09
N SER A 246 9.70 -13.54 10.82
CA SER A 246 8.30 -13.49 10.34
C SER A 246 7.84 -12.19 9.64
N GLN A 247 8.51 -11.05 9.87
CA GLN A 247 8.06 -9.75 9.34
C GLN A 247 8.76 -9.26 8.07
N TYR A 248 9.83 -9.95 7.62
CA TYR A 248 10.62 -9.54 6.46
C TYR A 248 10.44 -10.49 5.28
N ALA A 249 9.74 -10.04 4.24
CA ALA A 249 9.60 -10.79 2.99
C ALA A 249 10.76 -10.51 2.03
N ILE A 250 10.90 -11.32 0.96
CA ILE A 250 11.95 -11.13 -0.08
C ILE A 250 11.93 -9.72 -0.70
N GLY A 251 10.78 -9.05 -0.68
CA GLY A 251 10.66 -7.65 -1.09
C GLY A 251 11.60 -6.69 -0.34
N THR A 252 11.98 -7.02 0.91
CA THR A 252 12.94 -6.23 1.69
C THR A 252 14.35 -6.35 1.09
N PHE A 253 14.79 -7.55 0.72
CA PHE A 253 16.07 -7.74 0.02
C PHE A 253 16.08 -6.99 -1.32
N LEU A 254 15.01 -7.11 -2.11
CA LEU A 254 14.86 -6.39 -3.38
C LEU A 254 14.88 -4.87 -3.20
N TYR A 255 14.30 -4.36 -2.11
CA TYR A 255 14.34 -2.94 -1.77
C TYR A 255 15.77 -2.45 -1.55
N TYR A 256 16.58 -3.18 -0.75
CA TYR A 256 17.97 -2.82 -0.53
C TYR A 256 18.81 -2.93 -1.82
N CYS A 257 18.62 -3.96 -2.62
CA CYS A 257 19.28 -4.07 -3.94
C CYS A 257 18.96 -2.83 -4.80
N LYS A 258 17.70 -2.41 -4.85
CA LYS A 258 17.25 -1.26 -5.64
C LYS A 258 17.88 0.06 -5.19
N GLN A 259 18.17 0.25 -3.89
CA GLN A 259 18.84 1.46 -3.39
C GLN A 259 20.23 1.66 -4.01
N TYR A 260 20.87 0.58 -4.45
CA TYR A 260 22.17 0.56 -5.12
C TYR A 260 22.06 0.28 -6.62
N GLU A 261 20.86 0.49 -7.20
CA GLU A 261 20.59 0.28 -8.63
C GLU A 261 20.82 -1.16 -9.14
N VAL A 262 20.77 -2.14 -8.23
CA VAL A 262 20.76 -3.56 -8.58
C VAL A 262 19.31 -3.99 -8.78
N ILE A 263 18.86 -3.98 -10.04
CA ILE A 263 17.47 -4.17 -10.41
C ILE A 263 17.33 -5.45 -11.24
N LEU A 264 16.57 -6.41 -10.74
CA LEU A 264 16.39 -7.73 -11.36
C LEU A 264 15.91 -7.66 -12.82
N LYS A 265 15.00 -6.73 -13.15
CA LYS A 265 14.50 -6.56 -14.53
C LYS A 265 15.62 -6.24 -15.53
N ASN A 266 16.64 -5.49 -15.10
CA ASN A 266 17.77 -5.13 -15.94
C ASN A 266 18.71 -6.33 -16.15
N LEU A 267 18.85 -7.20 -15.13
CA LEU A 267 19.71 -8.38 -15.19
C LEU A 267 19.12 -9.48 -16.08
N ILE A 268 17.82 -9.72 -16.02
CA ILE A 268 17.14 -10.73 -16.85
C ILE A 268 17.25 -10.35 -18.34
N ASN A 269 17.12 -9.06 -18.68
CA ASN A 269 17.23 -8.60 -20.07
C ASN A 269 18.65 -8.69 -20.63
N TYR A 270 19.67 -8.74 -19.76
CA TYR A 270 21.07 -8.83 -20.17
C TYR A 270 21.50 -10.28 -20.45
N HIS A 271 20.93 -11.27 -19.76
CA HIS A 271 21.23 -12.70 -19.92
C HIS A 271 20.30 -13.42 -20.92
N GLY A 272 19.36 -12.72 -21.53
CA GLY A 272 18.40 -13.26 -22.52
C GLY A 272 18.75 -12.93 -23.98
N LYS A 273 19.99 -12.51 -24.25
CA LYS A 273 20.51 -12.30 -25.62
C LYS A 273 21.57 -13.35 -25.93
#